data_31dace9024ddeeadb9288dfecd859415
#
_entry.id   31dace9024ddeeadb9288dfecd859415
#
_cell.length_a   1.000
_cell.length_b   1.000
_cell.length_c   1.000
_cell.angle_alpha   90.00
_cell.angle_beta   90.00
_cell.angle_gamma   90.00
#
_symmetry.space_group_name_H-M   'P 1'
#
loop_
_entity.id
_entity.type
_entity.pdbx_description
1 polymer ?
#
loop_
_entity_poly.entity_id
_entity_poly.type
_entity_poly.pdbx_seq_one_letter_code
_entity_poly.pdbx_strand_id
1 'polypeptide(L)'
;LGGMETAFSLTFKKCLELNPKERISNEDFYLLSMFVAVQYMRTKKMIDVVEQFGKETYGTLAKLCIEINKLNVPLDQVKIETDKDFPRYVLRFGILQQPLLMDLECVVLENETREDFVLSDNPIVFQNPLLEEHVKYNCNGMASRGLQIYFPLSPRRVICFYDYDAYKFAGKNVIGLRSPKDIEQLNRLQFMNAEKNIYLKDDNVACEKHSLFRTTHIDAQLDPVGKYENPLKPNNYLFRISPSSINIGFKLSIFSIKPTMLREAYQGHRDLRKWVRNEKTEFLVREFAQAVDNGLCEDADYAKFREQKVNEILNSIKRSKWMNKLCLNKKT
;
A
#
# COMPACT_ATOMS: atom_id res chain seq x y z
N LEU A 1 -6.96 -16.78 13.98
CA LEU A 1 -6.23 -16.79 12.69
C LEU A 1 -6.65 -17.97 11.80
N GLY A 2 -6.81 -19.20 12.31
CA GLY A 2 -7.11 -20.39 11.49
C GLY A 2 -8.36 -20.28 10.59
N GLY A 3 -9.42 -19.59 11.03
CA GLY A 3 -10.60 -19.35 10.20
C GLY A 3 -10.31 -18.43 9.00
N MET A 4 -9.47 -17.41 9.17
CA MET A 4 -9.06 -16.51 8.09
C MET A 4 -8.16 -17.22 7.07
N GLU A 5 -7.24 -18.06 7.52
CA GLU A 5 -6.35 -18.83 6.64
C GLU A 5 -7.14 -19.78 5.75
N THR A 6 -8.19 -20.44 6.31
CA THR A 6 -9.10 -21.27 5.53
C THR A 6 -9.86 -20.46 4.46
N ALA A 7 -10.40 -19.28 4.83
CA ALA A 7 -11.11 -18.41 3.91
C ALA A 7 -10.18 -17.94 2.77
N PHE A 8 -8.95 -17.50 3.07
CA PHE A 8 -7.96 -17.11 2.07
C PHE A 8 -7.61 -18.27 1.13
N SER A 9 -7.40 -19.49 1.68
CA SER A 9 -7.10 -20.66 0.86
C SER A 9 -8.21 -21.01 -0.13
N LEU A 10 -9.48 -20.90 0.29
CA LEU A 10 -10.62 -21.10 -0.59
C LEU A 10 -10.71 -20.04 -1.68
N THR A 11 -10.49 -18.77 -1.34
CA THR A 11 -10.46 -17.67 -2.30
C THR A 11 -9.32 -17.84 -3.32
N PHE A 12 -8.13 -18.28 -2.89
CA PHE A 12 -7.03 -18.55 -3.80
C PHE A 12 -7.35 -19.67 -4.78
N LYS A 13 -7.97 -20.77 -4.33
CA LYS A 13 -8.42 -21.84 -5.22
C LYS A 13 -9.39 -21.32 -6.27
N LYS A 14 -10.38 -20.51 -5.88
CA LYS A 14 -11.29 -19.87 -6.84
C LYS A 14 -10.52 -19.00 -7.85
N CYS A 15 -9.54 -18.20 -7.42
CA CYS A 15 -8.72 -17.38 -8.32
C CYS A 15 -7.83 -18.22 -9.25
N LEU A 16 -7.36 -19.40 -8.79
CA LEU A 16 -6.59 -20.32 -9.61
C LEU A 16 -7.44 -21.04 -10.67
N GLU A 17 -8.75 -21.15 -10.46
CA GLU A 17 -9.70 -21.81 -11.35
C GLU A 17 -10.57 -20.79 -12.13
N LEU A 18 -10.45 -19.49 -11.84
CA LEU A 18 -11.27 -18.43 -12.40
C LEU A 18 -11.17 -18.40 -13.94
N ASN A 19 -12.33 -18.44 -14.61
CA ASN A 19 -12.42 -18.35 -16.06
C ASN A 19 -12.52 -16.89 -16.54
N PRO A 20 -12.09 -16.57 -17.78
CA PRO A 20 -12.14 -15.19 -18.32
C PRO A 20 -13.53 -14.55 -18.34
N LYS A 21 -14.61 -15.36 -18.29
CA LYS A 21 -16.00 -14.88 -18.27
C LYS A 21 -16.54 -14.62 -16.86
N GLU A 22 -15.88 -15.14 -15.85
CA GLU A 22 -16.27 -15.02 -14.44
C GLU A 22 -15.65 -13.78 -13.82
N ARG A 23 -16.28 -13.27 -12.76
CA ARG A 23 -15.78 -12.15 -11.99
C ARG A 23 -15.37 -12.61 -10.59
N ILE A 24 -14.36 -11.97 -10.05
CA ILE A 24 -14.06 -12.05 -8.61
C ILE A 24 -15.28 -11.49 -7.88
N SER A 25 -15.87 -12.25 -6.97
CA SER A 25 -17.01 -11.79 -6.17
C SER A 25 -16.59 -10.67 -5.21
N ASN A 26 -17.52 -9.85 -4.74
CA ASN A 26 -17.23 -8.81 -3.76
C ASN A 26 -16.66 -9.39 -2.45
N GLU A 27 -17.13 -10.57 -2.06
CA GLU A 27 -16.62 -11.29 -0.89
C GLU A 27 -15.17 -11.76 -1.11
N ASP A 28 -14.88 -12.38 -2.25
CA ASP A 28 -13.53 -12.81 -2.59
C ASP A 28 -12.58 -11.61 -2.75
N PHE A 29 -13.06 -10.50 -3.34
CA PHE A 29 -12.30 -9.26 -3.41
C PHE A 29 -11.96 -8.69 -2.02
N TYR A 30 -12.93 -8.68 -1.09
CA TYR A 30 -12.71 -8.27 0.29
C TYR A 30 -11.65 -9.15 0.96
N LEU A 31 -11.75 -10.48 0.83
CA LEU A 31 -10.79 -11.42 1.39
C LEU A 31 -9.39 -11.27 0.77
N LEU A 32 -9.29 -11.05 -0.53
CA LEU A 32 -8.01 -10.77 -1.20
C LEU A 32 -7.38 -9.46 -0.72
N SER A 33 -8.17 -8.39 -0.58
CA SER A 33 -7.66 -7.11 -0.08
C SER A 33 -7.19 -7.20 1.37
N MET A 34 -7.93 -7.96 2.21
CA MET A 34 -7.52 -8.25 3.58
C MET A 34 -6.23 -9.07 3.61
N PHE A 35 -6.14 -10.12 2.78
CA PHE A 35 -4.91 -10.91 2.68
C PHE A 35 -3.72 -10.04 2.26
N VAL A 36 -3.87 -9.19 1.26
CA VAL A 36 -2.80 -8.29 0.79
C VAL A 36 -2.32 -7.39 1.91
N ALA A 37 -3.24 -6.74 2.64
CA ALA A 37 -2.90 -5.85 3.75
C ALA A 37 -2.16 -6.59 4.88
N VAL A 38 -2.69 -7.75 5.30
CA VAL A 38 -2.11 -8.58 6.35
C VAL A 38 -0.76 -9.16 5.92
N GLN A 39 -0.67 -9.74 4.71
CA GLN A 39 0.55 -10.35 4.20
C GLN A 39 1.68 -9.33 4.01
N TYR A 40 1.35 -8.12 3.55
CA TYR A 40 2.30 -7.04 3.41
C TYR A 40 2.92 -6.64 4.76
N MET A 41 2.08 -6.45 5.78
CA MET A 41 2.51 -5.99 7.11
C MET A 41 3.17 -7.08 7.95
N ARG A 42 2.88 -8.37 7.73
CA ARG A 42 3.45 -9.45 8.54
C ARG A 42 4.87 -9.86 8.13
N THR A 43 5.40 -9.33 7.03
CA THR A 43 6.74 -9.68 6.57
C THR A 43 7.80 -9.11 7.51
N LYS A 44 8.91 -9.85 7.69
CA LYS A 44 10.04 -9.38 8.51
C LYS A 44 10.53 -8.01 8.05
N LYS A 45 10.68 -7.84 6.73
CA LYS A 45 11.08 -6.57 6.12
C LYS A 45 10.20 -5.41 6.58
N MET A 46 8.86 -5.59 6.58
CA MET A 46 7.94 -4.53 6.97
C MET A 46 7.99 -4.25 8.47
N ILE A 47 8.09 -5.29 9.30
CA ILE A 47 8.25 -5.15 10.75
C ILE A 47 9.52 -4.35 11.07
N ASP A 48 10.65 -4.71 10.46
CA ASP A 48 11.93 -4.03 10.68
C ASP A 48 11.87 -2.55 10.24
N VAL A 49 11.21 -2.25 9.11
CA VAL A 49 11.02 -0.87 8.61
C VAL A 49 10.15 -0.04 9.55
N VAL A 50 9.04 -0.57 10.04
CA VAL A 50 8.16 0.14 10.98
C VAL A 50 8.85 0.33 12.33
N GLU A 51 9.62 -0.65 12.79
CA GLU A 51 10.43 -0.54 14.00
C GLU A 51 11.51 0.55 13.88
N GLN A 52 12.24 0.58 12.78
CA GLN A 52 13.23 1.62 12.49
C GLN A 52 12.57 3.01 12.45
N PHE A 53 11.44 3.14 11.77
CA PHE A 53 10.67 4.39 11.73
C PHE A 53 10.24 4.86 13.13
N GLY A 54 9.76 3.94 13.97
CA GLY A 54 9.40 4.22 15.35
C GLY A 54 10.62 4.72 16.16
N LYS A 55 11.74 4.03 16.07
CA LYS A 55 13.00 4.41 16.75
C LYS A 55 13.47 5.81 16.33
N GLU A 56 13.48 6.10 15.03
CA GLU A 56 13.86 7.42 14.49
C GLU A 56 12.92 8.53 14.96
N THR A 57 11.62 8.29 14.92
CA THR A 57 10.60 9.26 15.29
C THR A 57 10.63 9.54 16.79
N TYR A 58 10.52 8.51 17.62
CA TYR A 58 10.51 8.66 19.07
C TYR A 58 11.87 9.13 19.61
N GLY A 59 12.98 8.70 19.02
CA GLY A 59 14.31 9.22 19.36
C GLY A 59 14.43 10.71 19.09
N THR A 60 13.86 11.19 17.97
CA THR A 60 13.84 12.64 17.66
C THR A 60 12.95 13.40 18.65
N LEU A 61 11.75 12.88 18.96
CA LEU A 61 10.85 13.49 19.94
C LEU A 61 11.47 13.54 21.33
N ALA A 62 12.14 12.47 21.78
CA ALA A 62 12.81 12.44 23.06
C ALA A 62 13.93 13.50 23.15
N LYS A 63 14.75 13.65 22.10
CA LYS A 63 15.76 14.70 22.01
C LYS A 63 15.15 16.10 22.13
N LEU A 64 14.09 16.38 21.37
CA LEU A 64 13.40 17.65 21.44
C LEU A 64 12.79 17.92 22.82
N CYS A 65 12.20 16.92 23.47
CA CYS A 65 11.68 17.05 24.83
C CYS A 65 12.78 17.38 25.84
N ILE A 66 13.95 16.75 25.75
CA ILE A 66 15.09 17.02 26.60
C ILE A 66 15.59 18.47 26.43
N GLU A 67 15.74 18.90 25.17
CA GLU A 67 16.23 20.24 24.84
C GLU A 67 15.23 21.33 25.29
N ILE A 68 13.94 21.19 24.95
CA ILE A 68 12.89 22.18 25.29
C ILE A 68 12.74 22.31 26.81
N ASN A 69 12.75 21.19 27.53
CA ASN A 69 12.57 21.19 28.99
C ASN A 69 13.90 21.35 29.75
N LYS A 70 15.02 21.55 29.07
CA LYS A 70 16.36 21.69 29.65
C LYS A 70 16.67 20.59 30.63
N LEU A 71 16.30 19.35 30.31
CA LEU A 71 16.57 18.19 31.18
C LEU A 71 18.04 17.83 31.13
N ASN A 72 18.60 17.56 32.30
CA ASN A 72 20.01 17.11 32.40
C ASN A 72 20.10 15.59 32.16
N VAL A 73 19.69 15.14 30.99
CA VAL A 73 19.77 13.72 30.56
C VAL A 73 20.71 13.64 29.36
N PRO A 74 21.80 12.87 29.45
CA PRO A 74 22.66 12.63 28.29
C PRO A 74 21.93 11.92 27.16
N LEU A 75 21.99 12.47 25.94
CA LEU A 75 21.26 11.95 24.77
C LEU A 75 21.68 10.53 24.38
N ASP A 76 22.91 10.14 24.65
CA ASP A 76 23.47 8.80 24.44
C ASP A 76 22.89 7.74 25.38
N GLN A 77 22.29 8.15 26.49
CA GLN A 77 21.59 7.25 27.42
C GLN A 77 20.15 7.01 27.09
N VAL A 78 19.57 7.76 26.12
CA VAL A 78 18.19 7.57 25.66
C VAL A 78 18.13 6.41 24.69
N LYS A 79 17.61 5.28 25.14
CA LYS A 79 17.36 4.09 24.30
C LYS A 79 15.88 3.99 24.01
N ILE A 80 15.54 3.82 22.74
CA ILE A 80 14.19 3.49 22.30
C ILE A 80 14.15 1.98 22.05
N GLU A 81 13.40 1.28 22.87
CA GLU A 81 13.20 -0.17 22.75
C GLU A 81 11.76 -0.45 22.33
N THR A 82 11.59 -1.44 21.48
CA THR A 82 10.26 -1.89 21.04
C THR A 82 9.76 -3.00 21.96
N ASP A 83 8.47 -3.01 22.23
CA ASP A 83 7.81 -4.08 22.97
C ASP A 83 7.90 -5.40 22.18
N LYS A 84 7.94 -6.53 22.91
CA LYS A 84 7.87 -7.89 22.33
C LYS A 84 6.59 -8.12 21.48
N ASP A 85 5.50 -7.40 21.79
CA ASP A 85 4.24 -7.47 21.06
C ASP A 85 4.21 -6.52 19.85
N PHE A 86 5.29 -5.79 19.56
CA PHE A 86 5.38 -4.86 18.43
C PHE A 86 4.91 -5.45 17.09
N PRO A 87 5.27 -6.72 16.71
CA PRO A 87 4.76 -7.31 15.48
C PRO A 87 3.23 -7.41 15.41
N ARG A 88 2.55 -7.55 16.55
CA ARG A 88 1.07 -7.54 16.62
C ARG A 88 0.50 -6.17 16.30
N TYR A 89 1.14 -5.09 16.79
CA TYR A 89 0.70 -3.72 16.45
C TYR A 89 0.89 -3.42 14.98
N VAL A 90 2.00 -3.87 14.37
CA VAL A 90 2.24 -3.72 12.94
C VAL A 90 1.17 -4.46 12.13
N LEU A 91 0.82 -5.70 12.51
CA LEU A 91 -0.22 -6.47 11.86
C LEU A 91 -1.60 -5.81 11.99
N ARG A 92 -1.96 -5.35 13.19
CA ARG A 92 -3.20 -4.62 13.45
C ARG A 92 -3.29 -3.37 12.57
N PHE A 93 -2.20 -2.62 12.46
CA PHE A 93 -2.14 -1.46 11.56
C PHE A 93 -2.45 -1.86 10.10
N GLY A 94 -1.95 -3.01 9.63
CA GLY A 94 -2.29 -3.54 8.31
C GLY A 94 -3.78 -3.78 8.12
N ILE A 95 -4.43 -4.41 9.10
CA ILE A 95 -5.88 -4.66 9.08
C ILE A 95 -6.65 -3.33 8.99
N LEU A 96 -6.26 -2.33 9.79
CA LEU A 96 -6.89 -1.01 9.78
C LEU A 96 -6.69 -0.25 8.46
N GLN A 97 -5.64 -0.55 7.70
CA GLN A 97 -5.37 0.05 6.40
C GLN A 97 -6.08 -0.66 5.22
N GLN A 98 -6.59 -1.87 5.42
CA GLN A 98 -7.27 -2.65 4.36
C GLN A 98 -8.34 -1.86 3.60
N PRO A 99 -9.17 -1.00 4.23
CA PRO A 99 -10.19 -0.24 3.50
C PRO A 99 -9.63 0.70 2.42
N LEU A 100 -8.34 1.09 2.50
CA LEU A 100 -7.67 1.88 1.47
C LEU A 100 -7.49 1.11 0.15
N LEU A 101 -7.64 -0.22 0.17
CA LEU A 101 -7.53 -1.07 -1.02
C LEU A 101 -8.87 -1.33 -1.68
N MET A 102 -9.99 -0.99 -1.02
CA MET A 102 -11.36 -1.34 -1.47
C MET A 102 -11.84 -0.54 -2.68
N ASP A 103 -11.14 0.51 -3.07
CA ASP A 103 -11.42 1.31 -4.27
C ASP A 103 -10.53 0.95 -5.47
N LEU A 104 -9.69 -0.09 -5.33
CA LEU A 104 -8.94 -0.67 -6.43
C LEU A 104 -9.79 -1.70 -7.19
N GLU A 105 -9.48 -1.90 -8.45
CA GLU A 105 -9.97 -3.05 -9.22
C GLU A 105 -9.01 -4.23 -9.07
N CYS A 106 -9.52 -5.45 -9.17
CA CYS A 106 -8.73 -6.68 -9.03
C CYS A 106 -8.92 -7.60 -10.24
N VAL A 107 -7.81 -8.09 -10.78
CA VAL A 107 -7.78 -9.00 -11.92
C VAL A 107 -6.76 -10.12 -11.70
N VAL A 108 -6.95 -11.22 -12.40
CA VAL A 108 -5.98 -12.32 -12.47
C VAL A 108 -5.18 -12.18 -13.77
N LEU A 109 -3.87 -12.14 -13.65
CA LEU A 109 -2.96 -12.18 -14.79
C LEU A 109 -2.54 -13.65 -15.01
N GLU A 110 -2.82 -14.18 -16.18
CA GLU A 110 -2.49 -15.56 -16.56
C GLU A 110 -1.28 -15.57 -17.48
N ASN A 111 -0.26 -16.31 -17.11
CA ASN A 111 0.96 -16.44 -17.88
C ASN A 111 0.79 -17.44 -19.02
N GLU A 112 0.72 -16.96 -20.24
CA GLU A 112 0.66 -17.75 -21.47
C GLU A 112 2.04 -17.99 -22.10
N THR A 113 3.14 -17.63 -21.42
CA THR A 113 4.51 -17.83 -21.90
C THR A 113 5.11 -19.15 -21.37
N ARG A 114 6.35 -19.45 -21.73
CA ARG A 114 7.08 -20.61 -21.24
C ARG A 114 7.78 -20.37 -19.90
N GLU A 115 8.08 -19.11 -19.56
CA GLU A 115 8.72 -18.74 -18.29
C GLU A 115 7.70 -18.78 -17.16
N ASP A 116 8.10 -19.28 -15.99
CA ASP A 116 7.24 -19.31 -14.80
C ASP A 116 7.38 -18.03 -13.96
N PHE A 117 6.32 -17.66 -13.23
CA PHE A 117 6.42 -16.65 -12.18
C PHE A 117 7.21 -17.22 -11.00
N VAL A 118 7.96 -16.34 -10.36
CA VAL A 118 8.65 -16.60 -9.10
C VAL A 118 7.92 -15.96 -7.93
N LEU A 119 8.14 -16.47 -6.73
CA LEU A 119 7.60 -15.94 -5.48
C LEU A 119 8.75 -15.60 -4.54
N SER A 120 8.63 -14.56 -3.75
CA SER A 120 9.60 -14.20 -2.70
C SER A 120 9.02 -14.38 -1.30
N ASP A 121 9.89 -14.33 -0.28
CA ASP A 121 9.48 -14.28 1.12
C ASP A 121 8.78 -12.95 1.50
N ASN A 122 8.83 -11.95 0.61
CA ASN A 122 8.06 -10.72 0.68
C ASN A 122 7.21 -10.55 -0.61
N PRO A 123 6.14 -11.36 -0.79
CA PRO A 123 5.51 -11.59 -2.08
C PRO A 123 4.62 -10.46 -2.57
N ILE A 124 4.14 -9.58 -1.68
CA ILE A 124 3.29 -8.45 -2.06
C ILE A 124 4.17 -7.31 -2.53
N VAL A 125 4.03 -6.92 -3.79
CA VAL A 125 4.82 -5.84 -4.38
C VAL A 125 3.94 -4.70 -4.82
N PHE A 126 4.24 -3.51 -4.33
CA PHE A 126 3.58 -2.27 -4.70
C PHE A 126 4.39 -1.55 -5.78
N GLN A 127 3.72 -1.10 -6.83
CA GLN A 127 4.31 -0.31 -7.91
C GLN A 127 3.41 0.85 -8.29
N ASN A 128 4.01 1.92 -8.80
CA ASN A 128 3.27 3.08 -9.23
C ASN A 128 3.88 3.70 -10.50
N PRO A 129 3.65 3.10 -11.66
CA PRO A 129 4.17 3.61 -12.93
C PRO A 129 3.74 5.05 -13.26
N LEU A 130 2.59 5.51 -12.73
CA LEU A 130 2.11 6.89 -12.90
C LEU A 130 3.05 7.90 -12.23
N LEU A 131 3.58 7.56 -11.05
CA LEU A 131 4.35 8.46 -10.21
C LEU A 131 5.82 8.04 -10.08
N GLU A 132 6.27 7.06 -10.87
CA GLU A 132 7.63 6.50 -10.80
C GLU A 132 8.72 7.55 -10.99
N GLU A 133 8.50 8.54 -11.83
CA GLU A 133 9.44 9.64 -12.05
C GLU A 133 9.57 10.59 -10.85
N HIS A 134 8.65 10.49 -9.88
CA HIS A 134 8.59 11.31 -8.68
C HIS A 134 9.19 10.61 -7.44
N VAL A 135 10.25 9.85 -7.61
CA VAL A 135 10.94 9.00 -6.62
C VAL A 135 11.23 9.70 -5.28
N LYS A 136 11.37 11.04 -5.29
CA LYS A 136 11.62 11.83 -4.06
C LYS A 136 10.56 11.68 -2.97
N TYR A 137 9.36 11.22 -3.30
CA TYR A 137 8.19 11.32 -2.41
C TYR A 137 7.50 9.99 -2.11
N ASN A 138 8.13 8.86 -2.33
CA ASN A 138 7.53 7.53 -2.12
C ASN A 138 6.03 7.48 -2.50
N CYS A 139 5.78 7.10 -3.75
CA CYS A 139 4.43 7.10 -4.31
C CYS A 139 3.73 5.73 -4.26
N ASN A 140 4.23 4.80 -3.43
CA ASN A 140 3.77 3.41 -3.36
C ASN A 140 2.97 3.10 -2.08
N GLY A 141 2.38 4.11 -1.42
CA GLY A 141 1.49 3.90 -0.28
C GLY A 141 0.13 3.32 -0.69
N MET A 142 -0.56 2.65 0.23
CA MET A 142 -1.88 2.03 -0.04
C MET A 142 -2.93 3.02 -0.53
N ALA A 143 -2.84 4.30 -0.17
CA ALA A 143 -3.74 5.36 -0.63
C ALA A 143 -3.25 6.08 -1.90
N SER A 144 -2.09 5.72 -2.46
CA SER A 144 -1.50 6.45 -3.59
C SER A 144 -2.29 6.27 -4.86
N ARG A 145 -2.49 7.40 -5.59
CA ARG A 145 -3.06 7.39 -6.94
C ARG A 145 -2.11 6.68 -7.90
N GLY A 146 -2.66 5.87 -8.79
CA GLY A 146 -1.88 5.07 -9.75
C GLY A 146 -1.23 3.82 -9.15
N LEU A 147 -1.64 3.43 -7.93
CA LEU A 147 -1.13 2.22 -7.28
C LEU A 147 -1.47 0.96 -8.08
N GLN A 148 -0.49 0.08 -8.21
CA GLN A 148 -0.62 -1.30 -8.66
C GLN A 148 0.00 -2.22 -7.61
N ILE A 149 -0.67 -3.35 -7.32
CA ILE A 149 -0.20 -4.35 -6.36
C ILE A 149 -0.18 -5.70 -7.05
N TYR A 150 0.92 -6.42 -6.92
CA TYR A 150 1.12 -7.73 -7.54
C TYR A 150 1.40 -8.78 -6.49
N PHE A 151 0.69 -9.90 -6.62
CA PHE A 151 0.86 -11.07 -5.76
C PHE A 151 0.80 -12.35 -6.59
N PRO A 152 1.93 -13.06 -6.83
CA PRO A 152 1.94 -14.35 -7.49
C PRO A 152 1.22 -15.42 -6.66
N LEU A 153 0.22 -16.08 -7.25
CA LEU A 153 -0.49 -17.22 -6.63
C LEU A 153 0.11 -18.56 -7.02
N SER A 154 0.66 -18.62 -8.22
CA SER A 154 1.25 -19.82 -8.79
C SER A 154 2.26 -19.45 -9.87
N PRO A 155 3.02 -20.41 -10.41
CA PRO A 155 3.88 -20.17 -11.57
C PRO A 155 3.16 -19.62 -12.80
N ARG A 156 1.81 -19.72 -12.82
CA ARG A 156 0.99 -19.32 -13.96
C ARG A 156 0.02 -18.18 -13.69
N ARG A 157 -0.22 -17.80 -12.43
CA ARG A 157 -1.21 -16.78 -12.10
C ARG A 157 -0.72 -15.78 -11.07
N VAL A 158 -0.97 -14.50 -11.34
CA VAL A 158 -0.69 -13.37 -10.45
C VAL A 158 -1.99 -12.62 -10.21
N ILE A 159 -2.29 -12.29 -8.96
CA ILE A 159 -3.33 -11.31 -8.60
C ILE A 159 -2.74 -9.92 -8.81
N CYS A 160 -3.50 -9.06 -9.48
CA CYS A 160 -3.17 -7.66 -9.69
C CYS A 160 -4.30 -6.78 -9.21
N PHE A 161 -4.02 -5.92 -8.21
CA PHE A 161 -4.87 -4.79 -7.88
C PHE A 161 -4.35 -3.56 -8.60
N TYR A 162 -5.23 -2.70 -9.11
CA TYR A 162 -4.82 -1.49 -9.80
C TYR A 162 -5.83 -0.35 -9.66
N ASP A 163 -5.34 0.88 -9.75
CA ASP A 163 -6.17 2.08 -9.75
C ASP A 163 -6.86 2.23 -11.11
N TYR A 164 -8.15 1.91 -11.18
CA TYR A 164 -8.95 2.00 -12.39
C TYR A 164 -9.01 3.42 -12.96
N ASP A 165 -8.95 4.44 -12.11
CA ASP A 165 -9.01 5.83 -12.55
C ASP A 165 -7.72 6.27 -13.25
N ALA A 166 -6.58 5.68 -12.88
CA ALA A 166 -5.27 6.02 -13.43
C ALA A 166 -4.96 5.32 -14.76
N TYR A 167 -5.44 4.08 -14.94
CA TYR A 167 -5.05 3.27 -16.07
C TYR A 167 -6.20 2.98 -17.03
N LYS A 168 -5.87 2.98 -18.34
CA LYS A 168 -6.68 2.28 -19.33
C LYS A 168 -6.29 0.81 -19.29
N PHE A 169 -7.29 -0.02 -19.22
CA PHE A 169 -7.14 -1.45 -19.13
C PHE A 169 -8.08 -2.12 -20.15
N ALA A 170 -7.52 -2.87 -21.08
CA ALA A 170 -8.27 -3.48 -22.19
C ALA A 170 -8.84 -4.86 -21.81
N GLY A 171 -9.08 -5.11 -20.51
CA GLY A 171 -9.19 -6.45 -20.08
C GLY A 171 -10.51 -6.93 -19.53
N LYS A 172 -10.53 -8.23 -19.37
CA LYS A 172 -11.51 -9.04 -18.66
C LYS A 172 -10.94 -9.31 -17.25
N ASN A 173 -11.65 -10.07 -16.45
CA ASN A 173 -11.21 -10.43 -15.09
C ASN A 173 -9.98 -11.36 -15.05
N VAL A 174 -9.77 -12.14 -16.12
CA VAL A 174 -8.55 -12.93 -16.35
C VAL A 174 -7.91 -12.50 -17.65
N ILE A 175 -6.62 -12.19 -17.64
CA ILE A 175 -5.88 -11.64 -18.76
C ILE A 175 -4.62 -12.44 -19.03
N GLY A 176 -4.51 -12.93 -20.24
CA GLY A 176 -3.32 -13.62 -20.72
C GLY A 176 -2.14 -12.67 -20.96
N LEU A 177 -1.05 -12.89 -20.25
CA LEU A 177 0.24 -12.26 -20.52
C LEU A 177 1.01 -13.11 -21.54
N ARG A 178 1.19 -12.54 -22.74
CA ARG A 178 1.84 -13.21 -23.87
C ARG A 178 3.28 -12.74 -24.10
N SER A 179 3.65 -11.64 -23.45
CA SER A 179 4.98 -11.06 -23.58
C SER A 179 5.92 -11.66 -22.52
N PRO A 180 7.00 -12.35 -22.88
CA PRO A 180 8.02 -12.78 -21.93
C PRO A 180 8.60 -11.62 -21.13
N LYS A 181 8.62 -10.42 -21.70
CA LYS A 181 9.08 -9.20 -21.03
C LYS A 181 8.20 -8.83 -19.85
N ASP A 182 6.86 -9.05 -19.92
CA ASP A 182 5.96 -8.78 -18.79
C ASP A 182 6.23 -9.77 -17.64
N ILE A 183 6.49 -11.03 -17.96
CA ILE A 183 6.85 -12.05 -16.97
C ILE A 183 8.19 -11.71 -16.31
N GLU A 184 9.17 -11.34 -17.13
CA GLU A 184 10.49 -10.90 -16.64
C GLU A 184 10.35 -9.71 -15.68
N GLN A 185 9.55 -8.71 -16.00
CA GLN A 185 9.34 -7.56 -15.13
C GLN A 185 8.69 -7.94 -13.80
N LEU A 186 7.66 -8.79 -13.81
CA LEU A 186 7.02 -9.27 -12.58
C LEU A 186 7.98 -10.11 -11.73
N ASN A 187 8.75 -11.00 -12.35
CA ASN A 187 9.78 -11.77 -11.67
C ASN A 187 10.86 -10.86 -11.06
N ARG A 188 11.29 -9.86 -11.79
CA ARG A 188 12.24 -8.87 -11.33
C ARG A 188 11.77 -8.14 -10.09
N LEU A 189 10.47 -7.76 -10.02
CA LEU A 189 9.89 -7.17 -8.82
C LEU A 189 10.00 -8.11 -7.61
N GLN A 190 9.73 -9.40 -7.78
CA GLN A 190 9.85 -10.38 -6.71
C GLN A 190 11.29 -10.50 -6.20
N PHE A 191 12.27 -10.56 -7.11
CA PHE A 191 13.69 -10.58 -6.76
C PHE A 191 14.14 -9.35 -6.00
N MET A 192 13.72 -8.17 -6.46
CA MET A 192 14.07 -6.90 -5.80
C MET A 192 13.38 -6.72 -4.44
N ASN A 193 12.18 -7.29 -4.29
CA ASN A 193 11.41 -7.19 -3.05
C ASN A 193 11.77 -8.25 -2.00
N ALA A 194 12.42 -9.35 -2.43
CA ALA A 194 12.83 -10.43 -1.54
C ALA A 194 13.74 -9.94 -0.41
N GLU A 195 13.51 -10.44 0.79
CA GLU A 195 14.42 -10.25 1.93
C GLU A 195 15.60 -11.23 1.81
N LYS A 196 15.29 -12.53 1.77
CA LYS A 196 16.29 -13.61 1.76
C LYS A 196 16.03 -14.67 0.71
N ASN A 197 14.77 -15.05 0.48
CA ASN A 197 14.41 -16.25 -0.26
C ASN A 197 13.55 -15.94 -1.48
N ILE A 198 13.84 -16.68 -2.57
CA ILE A 198 13.02 -16.77 -3.77
C ILE A 198 12.59 -18.21 -3.92
N TYR A 199 11.33 -18.43 -4.27
CA TYR A 199 10.72 -19.72 -4.47
C TYR A 199 10.43 -19.92 -5.96
N LEU A 200 10.99 -21.00 -6.52
CA LEU A 200 10.92 -21.36 -7.93
C LEU A 200 10.26 -22.73 -8.04
N LYS A 201 9.61 -22.99 -9.17
CA LYS A 201 9.11 -24.33 -9.49
C LYS A 201 10.25 -25.27 -9.92
N ASP A 202 11.15 -24.76 -10.73
CA ASP A 202 12.29 -25.49 -11.28
C ASP A 202 13.59 -24.68 -11.14
N ASP A 203 14.74 -25.33 -10.92
CA ASP A 203 16.04 -24.68 -10.69
C ASP A 203 16.64 -23.99 -11.94
N ASN A 204 15.84 -23.73 -12.97
CA ASN A 204 16.32 -23.19 -14.24
C ASN A 204 16.65 -21.71 -14.23
N VAL A 205 17.78 -21.37 -14.87
CA VAL A 205 18.25 -20.13 -15.54
C VAL A 205 17.69 -18.76 -15.08
N ALA A 206 16.45 -18.68 -14.57
CA ALA A 206 15.84 -17.45 -14.08
C ALA A 206 16.59 -16.85 -12.89
N CYS A 207 17.17 -17.67 -12.01
CA CYS A 207 17.91 -17.22 -10.84
C CYS A 207 19.16 -16.41 -11.18
N GLU A 208 19.97 -16.86 -12.15
CA GLU A 208 21.19 -16.17 -12.53
C GLU A 208 20.90 -14.80 -13.16
N LYS A 209 19.93 -14.77 -14.06
CA LYS A 209 19.50 -13.56 -14.75
C LYS A 209 19.00 -12.49 -13.78
N HIS A 210 18.26 -12.88 -12.75
CA HIS A 210 17.64 -11.96 -11.81
C HIS A 210 18.52 -11.64 -10.59
N SER A 211 19.43 -12.53 -10.18
CA SER A 211 20.42 -12.22 -9.15
C SER A 211 21.38 -11.10 -9.60
N LEU A 212 21.70 -11.07 -10.90
CA LEU A 212 22.47 -9.97 -11.48
C LEU A 212 21.71 -8.61 -11.34
N PHE A 213 20.40 -8.62 -11.48
CA PHE A 213 19.58 -7.43 -11.27
C PHE A 213 19.64 -6.90 -9.84
N ARG A 214 19.59 -7.80 -8.86
CA ARG A 214 19.64 -7.42 -7.45
C ARG A 214 20.96 -6.72 -7.11
N THR A 215 22.07 -7.26 -7.59
CA THR A 215 23.40 -6.68 -7.34
C THR A 215 23.61 -5.33 -8.03
N THR A 216 22.99 -5.11 -9.21
CA THR A 216 23.16 -3.85 -9.97
C THR A 216 22.20 -2.73 -9.56
N HIS A 217 21.12 -3.02 -8.83
CA HIS A 217 20.07 -2.05 -8.48
C HIS A 217 19.86 -1.85 -6.97
N ILE A 218 20.60 -2.57 -6.10
CA ILE A 218 20.54 -2.37 -4.65
C ILE A 218 20.91 -0.93 -4.27
N ASP A 219 21.89 -0.34 -4.94
CA ASP A 219 22.33 1.04 -4.70
C ASP A 219 21.27 2.09 -5.09
N ALA A 220 20.28 1.72 -5.90
CA ALA A 220 19.17 2.59 -6.28
C ALA A 220 17.97 2.52 -5.31
N GLN A 221 17.99 1.64 -4.30
CA GLN A 221 16.97 1.59 -3.28
C GLN A 221 17.11 2.78 -2.34
N LEU A 222 16.04 3.55 -2.24
CA LEU A 222 15.96 4.61 -1.23
C LEU A 222 15.97 4.00 0.17
N ASP A 223 16.64 4.67 1.11
CA ASP A 223 16.54 4.33 2.53
C ASP A 223 15.05 4.15 2.91
N PRO A 224 14.67 2.99 3.45
CA PRO A 224 13.28 2.71 3.82
C PRO A 224 12.73 3.71 4.83
N VAL A 225 13.59 4.34 5.62
CA VAL A 225 13.21 5.39 6.57
C VAL A 225 14.04 6.64 6.31
N GLY A 226 13.38 7.70 5.86
CA GLY A 226 14.01 9.00 5.64
C GLY A 226 13.58 10.02 6.69
N LYS A 227 14.54 10.78 7.25
CA LYS A 227 14.31 11.92 8.13
C LYS A 227 14.80 13.19 7.43
N TYR A 228 13.95 14.18 7.31
CA TYR A 228 14.25 15.46 6.69
C TYR A 228 13.95 16.60 7.64
N GLU A 229 14.92 17.45 7.90
CA GLU A 229 14.70 18.68 8.65
C GLU A 229 14.32 19.82 7.71
N ASN A 230 13.36 20.65 8.11
CA ASN A 230 12.99 21.83 7.35
C ASN A 230 14.07 22.91 7.52
N PRO A 231 14.81 23.30 6.46
CA PRO A 231 15.89 24.27 6.57
C PRO A 231 15.42 25.67 6.99
N LEU A 232 14.13 25.97 6.82
CA LEU A 232 13.56 27.28 7.18
C LEU A 232 12.91 27.30 8.56
N LYS A 233 12.76 26.13 9.20
CA LYS A 233 12.14 25.97 10.52
C LYS A 233 12.89 24.91 11.29
N PRO A 234 13.91 25.28 12.08
CA PRO A 234 14.64 24.34 12.93
C PRO A 234 13.70 23.53 13.81
N ASN A 235 14.05 22.28 14.08
CA ASN A 235 13.24 21.34 14.85
C ASN A 235 11.90 20.93 14.20
N ASN A 236 11.72 21.22 12.93
CA ASN A 236 10.56 20.73 12.16
C ASN A 236 11.02 19.60 11.23
N TYR A 237 10.62 18.36 11.54
CA TYR A 237 11.07 17.16 10.85
C TYR A 237 9.93 16.53 10.05
N LEU A 238 10.25 16.05 8.85
CA LEU A 238 9.42 15.18 8.04
C LEU A 238 10.04 13.78 8.05
N PHE A 239 9.28 12.81 8.47
CA PHE A 239 9.65 11.40 8.39
C PHE A 239 8.96 10.73 7.20
N ARG A 240 9.68 9.85 6.52
CA ARG A 240 9.18 9.09 5.38
C ARG A 240 9.43 7.61 5.58
N ILE A 241 8.42 6.80 5.31
CA ILE A 241 8.55 5.35 5.17
C ILE A 241 8.43 4.99 3.69
N SER A 242 9.39 4.23 3.18
CA SER A 242 9.43 3.75 1.78
C SER A 242 9.86 2.28 1.72
N PRO A 243 9.05 1.34 2.24
CA PRO A 243 9.50 -0.04 2.40
C PRO A 243 9.74 -0.78 1.08
N SER A 244 9.25 -0.27 -0.03
CA SER A 244 9.32 -0.94 -1.34
C SER A 244 9.38 0.04 -2.52
N SER A 245 10.20 1.10 -2.41
CA SER A 245 10.42 1.99 -3.56
C SER A 245 11.43 1.36 -4.53
N ILE A 246 10.96 0.44 -5.37
CA ILE A 246 11.74 -0.16 -6.44
C ILE A 246 11.43 0.62 -7.71
N ASN A 247 12.36 1.46 -8.15
CA ASN A 247 12.27 2.15 -9.44
C ASN A 247 13.09 1.37 -10.47
N ILE A 248 12.42 0.61 -11.31
CA ILE A 248 13.03 -0.20 -12.36
C ILE A 248 12.47 0.11 -13.77
N GLY A 249 11.75 1.21 -13.93
CA GLY A 249 11.02 1.50 -15.17
C GLY A 249 9.94 0.44 -15.43
N PHE A 250 9.22 0.03 -14.38
CA PHE A 250 8.22 -1.02 -14.45
C PHE A 250 7.03 -0.63 -15.33
N LYS A 251 6.73 -1.44 -16.33
CA LYS A 251 5.59 -1.21 -17.21
C LYS A 251 5.13 -2.52 -17.86
N LEU A 252 3.93 -2.97 -17.54
CA LEU A 252 3.29 -4.09 -18.23
C LEU A 252 2.60 -3.62 -19.51
N SER A 253 2.66 -4.46 -20.55
CA SER A 253 2.08 -4.18 -21.87
C SER A 253 0.55 -4.01 -21.84
N ILE A 254 -0.12 -4.60 -20.84
CA ILE A 254 -1.58 -4.58 -20.67
C ILE A 254 -2.13 -3.28 -20.06
N PHE A 255 -1.28 -2.44 -19.45
CA PHE A 255 -1.67 -1.18 -18.85
C PHE A 255 -1.17 0.00 -19.66
N SER A 256 -2.03 1.00 -19.86
CA SER A 256 -1.61 2.33 -20.33
C SER A 256 -2.16 3.41 -19.40
N ILE A 257 -1.31 4.36 -19.03
CA ILE A 257 -1.71 5.49 -18.19
C ILE A 257 -2.67 6.39 -18.99
N LYS A 258 -3.77 6.81 -18.38
CA LYS A 258 -4.73 7.74 -19.01
C LYS A 258 -4.05 9.10 -19.21
N PRO A 259 -4.15 9.75 -20.40
CA PRO A 259 -3.51 11.02 -20.67
C PRO A 259 -3.87 12.15 -19.70
N THR A 260 -5.08 12.14 -19.16
CA THR A 260 -5.56 13.07 -18.14
C THR A 260 -4.75 12.93 -16.86
N MET A 261 -4.48 11.70 -16.42
CA MET A 261 -3.71 11.41 -15.22
C MET A 261 -2.24 11.78 -15.35
N LEU A 262 -1.63 11.54 -16.52
CA LEU A 262 -0.26 12.01 -16.80
C LEU A 262 -0.17 13.53 -16.66
N ARG A 263 -1.12 14.28 -17.26
CA ARG A 263 -1.14 15.74 -17.16
C ARG A 263 -1.28 16.21 -15.70
N GLU A 264 -2.17 15.60 -14.94
CA GLU A 264 -2.35 15.92 -13.53
C GLU A 264 -1.12 15.58 -12.68
N ALA A 265 -0.47 14.45 -12.93
CA ALA A 265 0.77 14.07 -12.27
C ALA A 265 1.88 15.09 -12.52
N TYR A 266 2.08 15.53 -13.76
CA TYR A 266 3.06 16.56 -14.10
C TYR A 266 2.74 17.94 -13.51
N GLN A 267 1.48 18.32 -13.42
CA GLN A 267 1.05 19.60 -12.83
C GLN A 267 1.00 19.58 -11.30
N GLY A 268 0.82 18.43 -10.70
CA GLY A 268 0.56 18.24 -9.26
C GLY A 268 1.78 18.15 -8.36
N HIS A 269 3.02 18.39 -8.87
CA HIS A 269 4.28 18.19 -8.15
C HIS A 269 4.37 18.78 -6.73
N ARG A 270 3.56 19.78 -6.40
CA ARG A 270 3.64 20.50 -5.13
C ARG A 270 2.47 20.23 -4.20
N ASP A 271 1.41 19.58 -4.65
CA ASP A 271 0.24 19.28 -3.84
C ASP A 271 0.12 17.77 -3.58
N LEU A 272 0.63 17.33 -2.43
CA LEU A 272 0.63 15.93 -2.02
C LEU A 272 -0.78 15.32 -1.96
N ARG A 273 -1.83 16.14 -1.76
CA ARG A 273 -3.23 15.66 -1.71
C ARG A 273 -3.69 15.13 -3.06
N LYS A 274 -3.14 15.63 -4.16
CA LYS A 274 -3.43 15.14 -5.51
C LYS A 274 -2.90 13.73 -5.79
N TRP A 275 -2.01 13.25 -4.93
CA TRP A 275 -1.43 11.92 -5.04
C TRP A 275 -2.18 10.86 -4.25
N VAL A 276 -3.15 11.29 -3.44
CA VAL A 276 -4.07 10.40 -2.74
C VAL A 276 -5.20 10.03 -3.69
N ARG A 277 -5.46 8.73 -3.81
CA ARG A 277 -6.52 8.18 -4.69
C ARG A 277 -7.91 8.56 -4.22
N ASN A 278 -8.16 8.43 -2.93
CA ASN A 278 -9.44 8.69 -2.32
C ASN A 278 -9.29 9.37 -0.95
N GLU A 279 -9.26 10.71 -0.93
CA GLU A 279 -9.11 11.50 0.29
C GLU A 279 -10.23 11.22 1.33
N LYS A 280 -11.45 10.91 0.87
CA LYS A 280 -12.57 10.60 1.76
C LYS A 280 -12.36 9.28 2.48
N THR A 281 -11.88 8.25 1.77
CA THR A 281 -11.57 6.96 2.37
C THR A 281 -10.38 7.07 3.30
N GLU A 282 -9.34 7.80 2.93
CA GLU A 282 -8.18 8.06 3.80
C GLU A 282 -8.60 8.75 5.10
N PHE A 283 -9.43 9.78 5.00
CA PHE A 283 -9.98 10.48 6.17
C PHE A 283 -10.76 9.51 7.07
N LEU A 284 -11.69 8.73 6.50
CA LEU A 284 -12.49 7.77 7.27
C LEU A 284 -11.65 6.68 7.93
N VAL A 285 -10.61 6.19 7.27
CA VAL A 285 -9.69 5.19 7.84
C VAL A 285 -8.91 5.79 9.01
N ARG A 286 -8.48 7.03 8.91
CA ARG A 286 -7.79 7.74 10.00
C ARG A 286 -8.70 7.94 11.22
N GLU A 287 -9.93 8.41 11.01
CA GLU A 287 -10.94 8.56 12.06
C GLU A 287 -11.27 7.21 12.72
N PHE A 288 -11.38 6.16 11.92
CA PHE A 288 -11.61 4.81 12.41
C PHE A 288 -10.45 4.31 13.29
N ALA A 289 -9.21 4.47 12.83
CA ALA A 289 -8.04 4.08 13.62
C ALA A 289 -8.01 4.79 14.97
N GLN A 290 -8.29 6.10 15.01
CA GLN A 290 -8.41 6.85 16.25
C GLN A 290 -9.55 6.34 17.15
N ALA A 291 -10.71 5.99 16.57
CA ALA A 291 -11.83 5.45 17.33
C ALA A 291 -11.50 4.09 17.96
N VAL A 292 -10.78 3.25 17.23
CA VAL A 292 -10.29 1.94 17.74
C VAL A 292 -9.27 2.14 18.86
N ASP A 293 -8.31 3.04 18.68
CA ASP A 293 -7.28 3.34 19.69
C ASP A 293 -7.88 3.93 20.98
N ASN A 294 -8.98 4.66 20.85
CA ASN A 294 -9.76 5.18 21.99
C ASN A 294 -10.76 4.16 22.59
N GLY A 295 -10.79 2.93 22.08
CA GLY A 295 -11.72 1.89 22.54
C GLY A 295 -13.19 2.13 22.22
N LEU A 296 -13.49 2.98 21.22
CA LEU A 296 -14.85 3.32 20.81
C LEU A 296 -15.44 2.33 19.79
N CYS A 297 -14.61 1.54 19.13
CA CYS A 297 -15.01 0.47 18.21
C CYS A 297 -13.93 -0.62 18.12
N GLU A 298 -14.32 -1.79 17.59
CA GLU A 298 -13.41 -2.91 17.36
C GLU A 298 -12.75 -2.85 15.98
N ASP A 299 -11.61 -3.50 15.80
CA ASP A 299 -10.83 -3.53 14.56
C ASP A 299 -11.63 -4.03 13.34
N ALA A 300 -12.65 -4.89 13.57
CA ALA A 300 -13.48 -5.47 12.53
C ALA A 300 -14.68 -4.58 12.11
N ASP A 301 -14.94 -3.50 12.82
CA ASP A 301 -16.19 -2.72 12.69
C ASP A 301 -16.12 -1.58 11.67
N TYR A 302 -15.12 -1.55 10.77
CA TYR A 302 -14.95 -0.43 9.82
C TYR A 302 -16.21 -0.17 8.97
N ALA A 303 -16.89 -1.20 8.48
CA ALA A 303 -18.08 -1.03 7.66
C ALA A 303 -19.19 -0.29 8.44
N LYS A 304 -19.43 -0.69 9.68
CA LYS A 304 -20.40 -0.08 10.60
C LYS A 304 -20.01 1.36 10.98
N PHE A 305 -18.73 1.57 11.31
CA PHE A 305 -18.18 2.91 11.58
C PHE A 305 -18.37 3.84 10.38
N ARG A 306 -18.02 3.38 9.17
CA ARG A 306 -18.20 4.14 7.92
C ARG A 306 -19.65 4.53 7.70
N GLU A 307 -20.59 3.60 7.86
CA GLU A 307 -22.01 3.87 7.70
C GLU A 307 -22.50 4.94 8.68
N GLN A 308 -22.12 4.82 9.94
CA GLN A 308 -22.46 5.83 10.97
C GLN A 308 -21.90 7.21 10.62
N LYS A 309 -20.62 7.31 10.26
CA LYS A 309 -19.96 8.59 9.88
C LYS A 309 -20.57 9.21 8.63
N VAL A 310 -20.88 8.44 7.61
CA VAL A 310 -21.56 8.93 6.42
C VAL A 310 -22.94 9.49 6.77
N ASN A 311 -23.71 8.81 7.62
CA ASN A 311 -25.01 9.27 8.08
C ASN A 311 -24.91 10.55 8.94
N GLU A 312 -23.90 10.66 9.81
CA GLU A 312 -23.62 11.90 10.57
C GLU A 312 -23.36 13.09 9.64
N ILE A 313 -22.50 12.90 8.63
CA ILE A 313 -22.17 13.93 7.63
C ILE A 313 -23.42 14.34 6.84
N LEU A 314 -24.19 13.37 6.34
CA LEU A 314 -25.42 13.64 5.59
C LEU A 314 -26.45 14.39 6.44
N ASN A 315 -26.59 14.04 7.70
CA ASN A 315 -27.50 14.73 8.65
C ASN A 315 -27.01 16.14 8.95
N SER A 316 -25.71 16.37 9.10
CA SER A 316 -25.14 17.70 9.30
C SER A 316 -25.39 18.62 8.08
N ILE A 317 -25.22 18.07 6.85
CA ILE A 317 -25.49 18.80 5.60
C ILE A 317 -26.99 19.14 5.49
N LYS A 318 -27.88 18.21 5.83
CA LYS A 318 -29.34 18.46 5.84
C LYS A 318 -29.71 19.54 6.83
N ARG A 319 -29.15 19.51 8.05
CA ARG A 319 -29.36 20.55 9.08
C ARG A 319 -28.85 21.92 8.61
N SER A 320 -27.65 21.98 8.03
CA SER A 320 -27.08 23.22 7.47
C SER A 320 -27.94 23.81 6.35
N LYS A 321 -28.42 22.98 5.40
CA LYS A 321 -29.34 23.43 4.34
C LYS A 321 -30.68 23.91 4.91
N TRP A 322 -31.16 23.26 5.97
CA TRP A 322 -32.42 23.67 6.65
C TRP A 322 -32.23 24.99 7.40
N MET A 323 -31.11 25.15 8.11
CA MET A 323 -30.73 26.42 8.76
C MET A 323 -30.60 27.57 7.76
N ASN A 324 -29.95 27.35 6.62
CA ASN A 324 -29.83 28.37 5.59
C ASN A 324 -31.21 28.76 4.98
N LYS A 325 -32.16 27.84 4.83
CA LYS A 325 -33.53 28.13 4.43
C LYS A 325 -34.28 28.98 5.48
N LEU A 326 -34.08 28.69 6.77
CA LEU A 326 -34.69 29.48 7.85
C LEU A 326 -34.12 30.91 7.95
N CYS A 327 -32.82 31.07 7.66
CA CYS A 327 -32.18 32.39 7.64
C CYS A 327 -32.61 33.24 6.43
N LEU A 328 -32.90 32.62 5.29
CA LEU A 328 -33.38 33.30 4.09
C LEU A 328 -34.84 33.74 4.22
N ASN A 329 -35.69 33.00 4.93
CA ASN A 329 -37.08 33.36 5.19
C ASN A 329 -37.29 34.38 6.33
N LYS A 330 -36.22 34.79 7.03
CA LYS A 330 -36.26 35.88 8.03
C LYS A 330 -35.82 37.23 7.48
N LYS A 331 -35.53 37.34 6.18
CA LYS A 331 -35.12 38.57 5.49
C LYS A 331 -36.18 39.08 4.48
N THR A 332 -37.35 38.51 4.51
CA THR A 332 -38.59 39.06 3.91
C THR A 332 -39.53 39.43 5.03
#